data_7c10f46da7babd5855a24d65ca65a588
#
_entry.id   7c10f46da7babd5855a24d65ca65a588
#
_cell.length_a   1.000
_cell.length_b   1.000
_cell.length_c   1.000
_cell.angle_alpha   90.00
_cell.angle_beta   90.00
_cell.angle_gamma   90.00
#
_symmetry.space_group_name_H-M   'P 1'
#
loop_
_entity.id
_entity.type
_entity.pdbx_description
1 polymer ?
#
loop_
_entity_poly.entity_id
_entity_poly.type
_entity_poly.pdbx_seq_one_letter_code
_entity_poly.pdbx_strand_id
1 'polypeptide(L)'
;MTDEVQAPALILVVDDVQEIVEELVALLELVDLPAMGAHSLADALAILEAVTSIQVVACDVRLNRESGLEIIQRVANNALLADRPLKYVFMTGDPMRPDAIAAQQKCPVLTKPVQPRELIALLRDLLATGSAVG
;
A
#
# COMPACT_ATOMS: atom_id res chain seq x y z
N MET A 1 -23.39 12.06 15.71
CA MET A 1 -22.93 11.85 15.64
C MET A 1 -22.32 11.27 15.51
N THR A 2 -22.12 11.13 15.34
CA THR A 2 -21.61 10.76 15.26
C THR A 2 -20.80 10.39 15.31
N ASP A 3 -20.68 10.34 15.46
CA ASP A 3 -19.89 10.05 15.67
C ASP A 3 -19.21 9.26 15.40
N GLU A 4 -19.36 9.00 14.70
CA GLU A 4 -18.63 8.07 14.28
C GLU A 4 -17.45 8.46 13.83
N VAL A 5 -16.57 8.41 14.62
CA VAL A 5 -15.22 8.72 14.33
C VAL A 5 -14.60 7.46 13.87
N GLN A 6 -14.42 7.32 12.60
CA GLN A 6 -13.67 6.21 12.07
C GLN A 6 -12.19 6.46 12.30
N ALA A 7 -11.46 5.41 12.60
CA ALA A 7 -10.02 5.52 12.74
C ALA A 7 -9.40 5.98 11.42
N PRO A 8 -8.40 6.84 11.44
CA PRO A 8 -7.76 7.28 10.20
C PRO A 8 -7.11 6.13 9.46
N ALA A 9 -7.16 6.16 8.15
CA ALA A 9 -6.56 5.10 7.34
C ALA A 9 -5.05 5.05 7.54
N LEU A 10 -4.52 3.86 7.69
CA LEU A 10 -3.09 3.61 7.84
C LEU A 10 -2.48 3.00 6.59
N ILE A 11 -3.30 2.38 5.77
CA ILE A 11 -2.86 1.59 4.63
C ILE A 11 -3.58 2.05 3.38
N LEU A 12 -2.84 2.17 2.29
CA LEU A 12 -3.43 2.42 0.97
C LEU A 12 -3.21 1.16 0.13
N VAL A 13 -4.30 0.59 -0.38
CA VAL A 13 -4.26 -0.57 -1.28
C VAL A 13 -4.44 -0.07 -2.69
N VAL A 14 -3.50 -0.36 -3.57
CA VAL A 14 -3.53 0.11 -4.96
C VAL A 14 -3.55 -1.08 -5.90
N ASP A 15 -4.65 -1.23 -6.64
CA ASP A 15 -4.82 -2.32 -7.61
C ASP A 15 -5.86 -1.85 -8.62
N ASP A 16 -5.67 -2.15 -9.90
CA ASP A 16 -6.61 -1.72 -10.93
C ASP A 16 -7.87 -2.57 -10.99
N VAL A 17 -7.93 -3.68 -10.27
CA VAL A 17 -9.12 -4.52 -10.17
C VAL A 17 -9.92 -4.13 -8.94
N GLN A 18 -11.08 -3.53 -9.17
CA GLN A 18 -11.89 -2.96 -8.09
C GLN A 18 -12.25 -4.00 -7.02
N GLU A 19 -12.63 -5.21 -7.44
CA GLU A 19 -13.02 -6.25 -6.49
C GLU A 19 -11.89 -6.63 -5.56
N ILE A 20 -10.66 -6.64 -6.07
CA ILE A 20 -9.51 -6.97 -5.24
C ILE A 20 -9.29 -5.88 -4.19
N VAL A 21 -9.39 -4.63 -4.60
CA VAL A 21 -9.26 -3.51 -3.66
C VAL A 21 -10.31 -3.60 -2.56
N GLU A 22 -11.55 -3.82 -2.95
CA GLU A 22 -12.66 -3.88 -1.98
C GLU A 22 -12.48 -5.03 -1.00
N GLU A 23 -12.06 -6.18 -1.50
CA GLU A 23 -11.85 -7.34 -0.63
C GLU A 23 -10.72 -7.10 0.36
N LEU A 24 -9.62 -6.54 -0.10
CA LEU A 24 -8.48 -6.29 0.77
C LEU A 24 -8.77 -5.21 1.79
N VAL A 25 -9.44 -4.14 1.39
CA VAL A 25 -9.80 -3.08 2.32
C VAL A 25 -10.73 -3.62 3.40
N ALA A 26 -11.74 -4.41 3.01
CA ALA A 26 -12.67 -4.99 3.97
C ALA A 26 -11.96 -5.93 4.94
N LEU A 27 -11.07 -6.76 4.41
CA LEU A 27 -10.30 -7.68 5.24
C LEU A 27 -9.44 -6.93 6.26
N LEU A 28 -8.75 -5.90 5.81
CA LEU A 28 -7.86 -5.16 6.68
C LEU A 28 -8.62 -4.43 7.78
N GLU A 29 -9.80 -3.91 7.46
CA GLU A 29 -10.64 -3.28 8.46
C GLU A 29 -11.10 -4.26 9.53
N LEU A 30 -11.35 -5.50 9.15
CA LEU A 30 -11.75 -6.52 10.10
C LEU A 30 -10.67 -6.85 11.12
N VAL A 31 -9.42 -6.59 10.79
CA VAL A 31 -8.31 -6.88 11.69
C VAL A 31 -7.69 -5.59 12.23
N ASP A 32 -8.46 -4.52 12.26
CA ASP A 32 -8.07 -3.23 12.85
C ASP A 32 -6.91 -2.56 12.12
N LEU A 33 -6.85 -2.75 10.81
CA LEU A 33 -5.91 -2.04 9.95
C LEU A 33 -6.70 -1.19 8.96
N PRO A 34 -7.16 0.01 9.39
CA PRO A 34 -8.01 0.82 8.52
C PRO A 34 -7.30 1.17 7.22
N ALA A 35 -8.00 0.99 6.12
CA ALA A 35 -7.40 1.09 4.80
C ALA A 35 -8.29 1.84 3.83
N MET A 36 -7.66 2.41 2.80
CA MET A 36 -8.36 3.00 1.66
C MET A 36 -7.85 2.36 0.39
N GLY A 37 -8.61 2.50 -0.68
CA GLY A 37 -8.25 1.91 -1.95
C GLY A 37 -8.05 2.92 -3.04
N ALA A 38 -7.18 2.61 -3.98
CA ALA A 38 -6.94 3.39 -5.17
C ALA A 38 -6.79 2.44 -6.36
N HIS A 39 -7.12 2.92 -7.55
CA HIS A 39 -7.15 2.08 -8.74
C HIS A 39 -6.11 2.48 -9.79
N SER A 40 -5.33 3.50 -9.54
CA SER A 40 -4.30 3.98 -10.45
C SER A 40 -3.25 4.73 -9.66
N LEU A 41 -2.13 5.03 -10.30
CA LEU A 41 -1.09 5.83 -9.64
C LEU A 41 -1.58 7.24 -9.35
N ALA A 42 -2.31 7.86 -10.28
CA ALA A 42 -2.84 9.19 -10.07
C ALA A 42 -3.78 9.23 -8.86
N ASP A 43 -4.67 8.25 -8.78
CA ASP A 43 -5.57 8.11 -7.64
C ASP A 43 -4.81 7.95 -6.34
N ALA A 44 -3.80 7.08 -6.35
CA ALA A 44 -3.01 6.81 -5.17
C ALA A 44 -2.31 8.07 -4.67
N LEU A 45 -1.73 8.84 -5.58
CA LEU A 45 -1.04 10.07 -5.19
C LEU A 45 -2.02 11.09 -4.61
N ALA A 46 -3.20 11.22 -5.22
CA ALA A 46 -4.21 12.15 -4.71
C ALA A 46 -4.65 11.77 -3.31
N ILE A 47 -4.84 10.48 -3.05
CA ILE A 47 -5.24 10.01 -1.72
C ILE A 47 -4.12 10.23 -0.72
N LEU A 48 -2.88 9.95 -1.09
CA LEU A 48 -1.74 10.17 -0.20
C LEU A 48 -1.61 11.63 0.18
N GLU A 49 -1.85 12.54 -0.76
CA GLU A 49 -1.81 13.97 -0.45
C GLU A 49 -2.92 14.37 0.52
N ALA A 50 -4.10 13.79 0.35
CA ALA A 50 -5.26 14.17 1.16
C ALA A 50 -5.29 13.49 2.54
N VAL A 51 -4.76 12.27 2.63
CA VAL A 51 -4.88 11.46 3.84
C VAL A 51 -3.49 11.25 4.44
N THR A 52 -3.13 12.13 5.35
CA THR A 52 -1.76 12.16 5.89
C THR A 52 -1.49 11.07 6.89
N SER A 53 -2.51 10.33 7.33
CA SER A 53 -2.35 9.24 8.29
C SER A 53 -1.82 7.97 7.65
N ILE A 54 -1.86 7.85 6.33
CA ILE A 54 -1.40 6.64 5.64
C ILE A 54 0.11 6.49 5.81
N GLN A 55 0.54 5.30 6.21
CA GLN A 55 1.94 4.99 6.47
C GLN A 55 2.49 3.92 5.55
N VAL A 56 1.63 3.03 5.03
CA VAL A 56 2.05 1.92 4.20
C VAL A 56 1.21 1.85 2.94
N VAL A 57 1.88 1.62 1.82
CA VAL A 57 1.21 1.46 0.52
C VAL A 57 1.41 0.02 0.05
N ALA A 58 0.31 -0.70 -0.13
CA ALA A 58 0.32 -2.06 -0.70
C ALA A 58 -0.12 -1.94 -2.15
N CYS A 59 0.80 -2.11 -3.07
CA CYS A 59 0.59 -1.75 -4.46
C CYS A 59 0.87 -2.92 -5.41
N ASP A 60 -0.06 -3.16 -6.32
CA ASP A 60 0.16 -4.12 -7.40
C ASP A 60 1.29 -3.61 -8.30
N VAL A 61 2.16 -4.51 -8.71
CA VAL A 61 3.24 -4.15 -9.62
C VAL A 61 2.70 -3.74 -10.98
N ARG A 62 1.60 -4.33 -11.42
CA ARG A 62 1.04 -4.01 -12.72
C ARG A 62 -0.32 -3.37 -12.57
N LEU A 63 -0.45 -2.12 -13.03
CA LEU A 63 -1.68 -1.33 -12.95
C LEU A 63 -2.09 -0.92 -14.35
N ASN A 64 -2.86 -1.78 -15.02
CA ASN A 64 -3.24 -1.54 -16.41
C ASN A 64 -1.99 -1.30 -17.26
N ARG A 65 -1.79 -0.07 -17.69
CA ARG A 65 -0.66 0.28 -18.55
C ARG A 65 0.50 0.87 -17.78
N GLU A 66 0.37 0.96 -16.46
CA GLU A 66 1.40 1.55 -15.64
C GLU A 66 2.09 0.52 -14.80
N SER A 67 3.32 0.80 -14.41
CA SER A 67 4.01 -0.01 -13.42
C SER A 67 3.76 0.57 -12.03
N GLY A 68 3.24 -0.24 -11.13
CA GLY A 68 3.05 0.19 -9.74
C GLY A 68 4.34 0.56 -9.05
N LEU A 69 5.46 0.03 -9.53
CA LEU A 69 6.77 0.36 -8.96
C LEU A 69 7.11 1.84 -9.10
N GLU A 70 6.49 2.51 -10.07
CA GLU A 70 6.73 3.95 -10.24
C GLU A 70 6.22 4.79 -9.10
N ILE A 71 5.38 4.22 -8.22
CA ILE A 71 4.85 5.02 -7.13
C ILE A 71 5.95 5.58 -6.25
N ILE A 72 7.02 4.82 -6.04
CA ILE A 72 8.14 5.29 -5.22
C ILE A 72 8.74 6.55 -5.81
N GLN A 73 8.98 6.53 -7.12
CA GLN A 73 9.58 7.67 -7.80
C GLN A 73 8.64 8.87 -7.81
N ARG A 74 7.36 8.62 -8.02
CA ARG A 74 6.38 9.71 -8.06
C ARG A 74 6.22 10.36 -6.70
N VAL A 75 6.26 9.57 -5.62
CA VAL A 75 6.23 10.12 -4.28
C VAL A 75 7.49 10.97 -4.02
N ALA A 76 8.65 10.46 -4.42
CA ALA A 76 9.91 11.17 -4.22
C ALA A 76 9.93 12.51 -4.96
N ASN A 77 9.26 12.57 -6.11
CA ASN A 77 9.21 13.79 -6.92
C ASN A 77 8.04 14.71 -6.58
N ASN A 78 7.24 14.36 -5.60
CA ASN A 78 6.05 15.12 -5.24
C ASN A 78 6.36 15.98 -4.02
N ALA A 79 6.24 17.31 -4.16
CA ALA A 79 6.62 18.24 -3.11
C ALA A 79 5.86 18.01 -1.80
N LEU A 80 4.62 17.53 -1.88
CA LEU A 80 3.80 17.29 -0.70
C LEU A 80 4.10 15.96 -0.03
N LEU A 81 4.71 15.02 -0.75
CA LEU A 81 4.89 13.65 -0.28
C LEU A 81 6.34 13.27 -0.03
N ALA A 82 7.28 14.02 -0.60
CA ALA A 82 8.69 13.62 -0.64
C ALA A 82 9.28 13.37 0.75
N ASP A 83 8.83 14.12 1.76
CA ASP A 83 9.36 13.99 3.11
C ASP A 83 8.61 13.00 3.98
N ARG A 84 7.56 12.38 3.48
CA ARG A 84 6.80 11.42 4.27
C ARG A 84 7.49 10.08 4.30
N PRO A 85 7.61 9.46 5.48
CA PRO A 85 8.30 8.17 5.60
C PRO A 85 7.39 7.01 5.23
N LEU A 86 6.90 6.99 3.99
CA LEU A 86 6.01 5.95 3.52
C LEU A 86 6.78 4.65 3.32
N LYS A 87 6.12 3.53 3.62
CA LYS A 87 6.66 2.20 3.38
C LYS A 87 5.81 1.51 2.34
N TYR A 88 6.43 0.58 1.62
CA TYR A 88 5.79 -0.05 0.47
C TYR A 88 5.87 -1.55 0.57
N VAL A 89 4.80 -2.22 0.14
CA VAL A 89 4.83 -3.65 -0.16
C VAL A 89 4.22 -3.81 -1.54
N PHE A 90 4.86 -4.60 -2.40
CA PHE A 90 4.37 -4.81 -3.74
C PHE A 90 3.79 -6.20 -3.87
N MET A 91 2.80 -6.33 -4.77
CA MET A 91 2.14 -7.60 -5.04
C MET A 91 2.30 -7.88 -6.52
N THR A 92 2.75 -9.08 -6.88
CA THR A 92 2.98 -9.42 -8.27
C THR A 92 2.36 -10.75 -8.62
N GLY A 93 1.81 -10.84 -9.83
CA GLY A 93 1.34 -12.11 -10.37
C GLY A 93 2.41 -12.90 -11.09
N ASP A 94 3.63 -12.36 -11.17
CA ASP A 94 4.72 -13.03 -11.87
C ASP A 94 5.60 -13.78 -10.88
N PRO A 95 5.49 -15.11 -10.79
CA PRO A 95 6.24 -15.87 -9.80
C PRO A 95 7.74 -15.91 -10.08
N MET A 96 8.17 -15.46 -11.24
CA MET A 96 9.58 -15.50 -11.60
C MET A 96 10.35 -14.28 -11.15
N ARG A 97 9.67 -13.25 -10.62
CA ARG A 97 10.33 -11.96 -10.39
C ARG A 97 10.26 -11.36 -9.00
N PRO A 98 9.62 -11.97 -7.99
CA PRO A 98 9.46 -11.25 -6.72
C PRO A 98 10.80 -10.92 -6.05
N ASP A 99 11.78 -11.82 -6.12
CA ASP A 99 13.08 -11.55 -5.50
C ASP A 99 13.84 -10.44 -6.22
N ALA A 100 13.76 -10.40 -7.54
CA ALA A 100 14.42 -9.37 -8.32
C ALA A 100 13.81 -8.00 -8.02
N ILE A 101 12.48 -7.96 -7.92
CA ILE A 101 11.78 -6.71 -7.60
C ILE A 101 12.16 -6.25 -6.20
N ALA A 102 12.14 -7.15 -5.22
CA ALA A 102 12.50 -6.84 -3.85
C ALA A 102 13.92 -6.30 -3.76
N ALA A 103 14.84 -6.94 -4.45
CA ALA A 103 16.24 -6.51 -4.43
C ALA A 103 16.40 -5.12 -5.04
N GLN A 104 15.74 -4.88 -6.15
CA GLN A 104 15.86 -3.61 -6.86
C GLN A 104 15.22 -2.47 -6.08
N GLN A 105 14.05 -2.68 -5.51
CA GLN A 105 13.31 -1.63 -4.81
C GLN A 105 13.56 -1.63 -3.31
N LYS A 106 14.20 -2.66 -2.78
CA LYS A 106 14.45 -2.80 -1.34
C LYS A 106 13.15 -2.79 -0.54
N CYS A 107 12.12 -3.37 -1.10
CA CYS A 107 10.79 -3.46 -0.48
C CYS A 107 10.31 -4.89 -0.52
N PRO A 108 9.50 -5.31 0.45
CA PRO A 108 8.90 -6.64 0.39
C PRO A 108 7.98 -6.79 -0.80
N VAL A 109 7.96 -8.00 -1.36
CA VAL A 109 7.10 -8.32 -2.49
C VAL A 109 6.38 -9.63 -2.20
N LEU A 110 5.06 -9.62 -2.36
CA LEU A 110 4.23 -10.82 -2.19
C LEU A 110 3.77 -11.29 -3.55
N THR A 111 3.72 -12.61 -3.73
CA THR A 111 3.26 -13.21 -4.98
C THR A 111 1.77 -13.47 -4.90
N LYS A 112 1.04 -13.15 -5.97
CA LYS A 112 -0.40 -13.42 -6.03
C LYS A 112 -0.64 -14.90 -6.31
N PRO A 113 -1.70 -15.48 -5.79
CA PRO A 113 -2.70 -14.86 -4.93
C PRO A 113 -2.13 -14.61 -3.55
N VAL A 114 -2.34 -13.38 -3.07
CA VAL A 114 -1.78 -12.96 -1.81
C VAL A 114 -2.47 -13.66 -0.65
N GLN A 115 -1.68 -14.28 0.22
CA GLN A 115 -2.23 -14.93 1.39
C GLN A 115 -2.56 -13.87 2.43
N PRO A 116 -3.81 -13.81 2.91
CA PRO A 116 -4.20 -12.76 3.86
C PRO A 116 -3.31 -12.73 5.11
N ARG A 117 -2.92 -13.87 5.63
CA ARG A 117 -2.06 -13.91 6.80
C ARG A 117 -0.71 -13.28 6.57
N GLU A 118 -0.13 -13.54 5.40
CA GLU A 118 1.16 -12.97 5.05
C GLU A 118 1.07 -11.46 4.94
N LEU A 119 0.03 -10.99 4.25
CA LEU A 119 -0.13 -9.56 4.06
C LEU A 119 -0.34 -8.85 5.39
N ILE A 120 -1.22 -9.38 6.24
CA ILE A 120 -1.54 -8.78 7.52
C ILE A 120 -0.28 -8.72 8.40
N ALA A 121 0.45 -9.84 8.48
CA ALA A 121 1.65 -9.89 9.30
C ALA A 121 2.69 -8.88 8.82
N LEU A 122 2.87 -8.79 7.51
CA LEU A 122 3.83 -7.87 6.93
C LEU A 122 3.44 -6.41 7.17
N LEU A 123 2.16 -6.09 7.00
CA LEU A 123 1.68 -4.73 7.22
C LEU A 123 1.85 -4.32 8.67
N ARG A 124 1.52 -5.21 9.60
CA ARG A 124 1.72 -4.93 11.02
C ARG A 124 3.18 -4.70 11.35
N ASP A 125 4.05 -5.49 10.73
CA ASP A 125 5.48 -5.37 10.92
C ASP A 125 5.99 -4.02 10.42
N LEU A 126 5.55 -3.62 9.25
CA LEU A 126 5.95 -2.34 8.67
C LEU A 126 5.46 -1.17 9.51
N LEU A 127 4.23 -1.27 10.02
CA LEU A 127 3.69 -0.22 10.87
C LEU A 127 4.45 -0.12 12.19
N ALA A 128 4.77 -1.25 12.78
CA ALA A 128 5.51 -1.27 14.04
C ALA A 128 6.91 -0.71 13.87
N THR A 129 7.59 -1.10 12.78
CA THR A 129 8.93 -0.62 12.50
C THR A 129 8.93 0.89 12.31
N GLY A 130 7.92 1.40 11.60
CA GLY A 130 7.80 2.84 11.38
C GLY A 130 7.64 3.61 12.67
N SER A 131 6.85 3.09 13.61
CA SER A 131 6.63 3.80 14.87
C SER A 131 7.79 3.64 15.83
N ALA A 132 8.63 2.64 15.66
CA ALA A 132 9.75 2.40 16.56
C ALA A 132 10.91 3.36 16.35
N VAL A 133 10.94 4.02 15.21
CA VAL A 133 12.01 4.94 14.93
C VAL A 133 11.65 6.25 15.58
N GLY A 134 11.99 6.40 16.75
CA GLY A 134 11.71 7.62 17.49
C GLY A 134 12.62 8.76 17.11
#